data_1f678b933fabb4e8ce9e20a858ac3c1c
#
_entry.id   1f678b933fabb4e8ce9e20a858ac3c1c
#
_cell.length_a   1.000
_cell.length_b   1.000
_cell.length_c   1.000
_cell.angle_alpha   90.00
_cell.angle_beta   90.00
_cell.angle_gamma   90.00
#
_symmetry.space_group_name_H-M   'P 1'
#
loop_
_entity.id
_entity.type
_entity.pdbx_description
1 polymer ?
#
loop_
_entity_poly.entity_id
_entity_poly.type
_entity_poly.pdbx_seq_one_letter_code
_entity_poly.pdbx_strand_id
1 'polypeptide(L)'
;MKHFKFNAITVLIIGFSASVANAGLNSEVGNSNTVHSTESSTAFGQGNTINSINGSNSAFGNENTVNGQDANAFGTENKITGNRSTALGAKNTVSGENATAVGYNNTVPGHHSVGIGYSTNAQGDTSVAIGWTAQATKENSNAFGSQASATATSALALGTNSTASGDSSVAVGNDSTVTGDSAVAIGASTTSTGKWSTALGDLANAEGEQSVALSKDSYAKHEKSVALGAGTITRDATSETTATVGDLTYSGFAGNKPISVVSVGAGESTTYTPPDHTVSRTVTITPHQRQIINVGAGNISAKSTDAINGSQLYAVAGTVNNVANSVKNIIGGNTSINPDGTITVNNIGGTGKNTVHDAIKHANDRVDNIRQRTSDVKVKAGDNIDVKEVYDDAKQVKTYTVSTTKDIKANSYTINNSNIKIDQNGINAGNKKVINVANGENDNDAVNVSQLNKVKNDVANNTKNIATNTQNIANNTKAINTLNKKVNDVDRKSRAGIAGVAAIASAPSARKDGKSMVSTGVAHHRGESAIAIKASRNSDNGHWSSNVNGAADTRGQWTVGAGVGYEW
;
A
#
# COMPACT_ATOMS: atom_id res chain seq x y z
N MET A 1 40.65 10.70 -9.71
CA MET A 1 41.37 9.49 -9.31
C MET A 1 42.78 9.89 -8.89
N LYS A 2 43.05 10.00 -7.60
CA LYS A 2 44.40 10.13 -7.06
C LYS A 2 44.68 8.85 -6.29
N HIS A 3 45.67 8.12 -6.77
CA HIS A 3 46.14 6.88 -6.18
C HIS A 3 46.70 7.13 -4.76
N PHE A 4 46.08 6.55 -3.74
CA PHE A 4 46.75 6.32 -2.45
C PHE A 4 47.68 5.15 -2.60
N LYS A 5 48.98 5.41 -2.54
CA LYS A 5 49.98 4.35 -2.46
C LYS A 5 50.03 3.89 -0.99
N PHE A 6 49.65 2.64 -0.75
CA PHE A 6 49.99 1.96 0.48
C PHE A 6 51.52 1.74 0.50
N ASN A 7 52.22 2.43 1.37
CA ASN A 7 53.58 2.06 1.69
C ASN A 7 53.51 0.81 2.59
N ALA A 8 54.01 -0.29 2.04
CA ALA A 8 54.26 -1.50 2.84
C ALA A 8 55.22 -1.16 3.96
N ILE A 9 54.78 -1.28 5.22
CA ILE A 9 55.64 -1.24 6.38
C ILE A 9 56.39 -2.59 6.37
N THR A 10 57.63 -2.54 5.92
CA THR A 10 58.59 -3.64 6.09
C THR A 10 58.88 -3.78 7.56
N VAL A 11 58.33 -4.80 8.20
CA VAL A 11 58.73 -5.17 9.57
C VAL A 11 60.12 -5.75 9.48
N LEU A 12 61.11 -4.95 9.80
CA LEU A 12 62.48 -5.39 9.99
C LEU A 12 62.56 -6.14 11.33
N ILE A 13 62.50 -7.47 11.32
CA ILE A 13 62.80 -8.28 12.47
C ILE A 13 64.31 -8.23 12.65
N ILE A 14 64.80 -7.33 13.46
CA ILE A 14 66.17 -7.37 13.98
C ILE A 14 66.16 -8.38 15.13
N GLY A 15 66.67 -9.57 14.85
CA GLY A 15 66.89 -10.55 15.88
C GLY A 15 67.98 -10.05 16.84
N PHE A 16 67.62 -9.51 17.97
CA PHE A 16 68.49 -9.40 19.12
C PHE A 16 68.37 -10.71 19.95
N SER A 17 69.34 -11.55 19.90
CA SER A 17 69.52 -12.56 20.91
C SER A 17 69.89 -11.88 22.24
N ALA A 18 68.94 -11.44 22.99
CA ALA A 18 69.13 -11.12 24.38
C ALA A 18 69.09 -12.44 25.17
N SER A 19 70.18 -12.73 25.87
CA SER A 19 70.25 -13.80 26.85
C SER A 19 69.05 -13.67 27.82
N VAL A 20 68.13 -14.62 27.77
CA VAL A 20 67.06 -14.74 28.75
C VAL A 20 67.66 -15.11 30.08
N ALA A 21 67.95 -14.15 30.92
CA ALA A 21 68.06 -14.40 32.36
C ALA A 21 66.66 -14.62 32.88
N ASN A 22 66.39 -15.83 33.27
CA ASN A 22 65.19 -16.31 33.88
C ASN A 22 64.83 -15.49 35.12
N ALA A 23 63.94 -14.53 35.05
CA ALA A 23 63.17 -14.04 36.22
C ALA A 23 62.07 -13.09 35.74
N GLY A 24 60.87 -13.48 35.89
CA GLY A 24 59.75 -12.63 35.76
C GLY A 24 59.06 -12.75 34.41
N LEU A 25 57.78 -12.94 34.46
CA LEU A 25 56.83 -13.04 33.37
C LEU A 25 56.73 -11.75 32.51
N ASN A 26 57.52 -10.73 32.84
CA ASN A 26 57.49 -9.40 32.20
C ASN A 26 58.67 -9.23 31.22
N SER A 27 58.42 -8.61 30.07
CA SER A 27 59.41 -8.28 29.05
C SER A 27 59.38 -6.79 28.74
N GLU A 28 60.52 -6.09 28.91
CA GLU A 28 60.72 -4.69 28.56
C GLU A 28 61.80 -4.57 27.48
N VAL A 29 61.42 -3.99 26.31
CA VAL A 29 62.37 -3.74 25.22
C VAL A 29 62.27 -2.30 24.77
N GLY A 30 63.38 -1.55 24.88
CA GLY A 30 63.47 -0.14 24.54
C GLY A 30 63.82 0.77 25.74
N ASN A 31 63.55 2.06 25.62
CA ASN A 31 63.95 3.03 26.63
C ASN A 31 62.78 3.51 27.51
N SER A 32 63.05 3.68 28.83
CA SER A 32 62.09 4.29 29.76
C SER A 32 60.72 3.56 29.86
N ASN A 33 60.64 2.28 29.52
CA ASN A 33 59.46 1.50 29.79
C ASN A 33 59.38 1.13 31.27
N THR A 34 58.14 0.98 31.79
CA THR A 34 57.88 0.60 33.18
C THR A 34 56.82 -0.49 33.23
N VAL A 35 57.11 -1.65 33.77
CA VAL A 35 56.13 -2.76 33.89
C VAL A 35 56.00 -3.14 35.37
N HIS A 36 54.85 -2.83 35.95
CA HIS A 36 54.47 -3.25 37.31
C HIS A 36 53.39 -4.35 37.20
N SER A 37 53.77 -5.53 36.80
CA SER A 37 52.84 -6.66 36.64
C SER A 37 53.41 -7.93 37.31
N THR A 38 52.54 -8.71 37.91
CA THR A 38 52.89 -10.03 38.46
C THR A 38 52.74 -11.18 37.46
N GLU A 39 52.19 -10.91 36.28
CA GLU A 39 52.00 -11.88 35.21
C GLU A 39 52.78 -11.46 33.95
N SER A 40 52.74 -12.30 32.90
CA SER A 40 53.50 -12.09 31.65
C SER A 40 53.05 -10.86 30.90
N SER A 41 53.65 -9.71 31.14
CA SER A 41 53.37 -8.47 30.44
C SER A 41 54.57 -8.04 29.59
N THR A 42 54.30 -7.38 28.46
CA THR A 42 55.33 -6.96 27.50
C THR A 42 55.23 -5.48 27.18
N ALA A 43 56.32 -4.74 27.41
CA ALA A 43 56.45 -3.36 26.95
C ALA A 43 57.57 -3.28 25.90
N PHE A 44 57.24 -2.82 24.71
CA PHE A 44 58.20 -2.67 23.60
C PHE A 44 58.12 -1.23 23.05
N GLY A 45 59.27 -0.52 23.02
CA GLY A 45 59.33 0.85 22.51
C GLY A 45 59.86 1.84 23.54
N GLN A 46 59.27 3.02 23.68
CA GLN A 46 59.73 4.08 24.55
C GLN A 46 58.64 4.60 25.48
N GLY A 47 58.92 4.74 26.75
CA GLY A 47 58.07 5.40 27.73
C GLY A 47 56.75 4.71 28.03
N ASN A 48 56.59 3.45 27.65
CA ASN A 48 55.36 2.70 27.92
C ASN A 48 55.27 2.33 29.41
N THR A 49 54.08 2.45 29.98
CA THR A 49 53.82 2.14 31.39
C THR A 49 52.73 1.10 31.51
N ILE A 50 53.00 -0.03 32.12
CA ILE A 50 52.03 -1.09 32.46
C ILE A 50 51.95 -1.16 33.99
N ASN A 51 50.82 -0.70 34.57
CA ASN A 51 50.59 -0.67 36.01
C ASN A 51 49.57 -1.72 36.49
N SER A 52 49.19 -2.64 35.67
CA SER A 52 48.24 -3.68 36.04
C SER A 52 48.94 -4.77 36.83
N ILE A 53 48.49 -5.05 38.03
CA ILE A 53 49.07 -6.05 38.91
C ILE A 53 48.80 -7.46 38.40
N ASN A 54 47.64 -7.70 37.79
CA ASN A 54 47.23 -8.98 37.27
C ASN A 54 46.96 -8.87 35.76
N GLY A 55 47.07 -10.00 35.04
CA GLY A 55 46.78 -10.13 33.63
C GLY A 55 47.99 -9.93 32.71
N SER A 56 47.92 -10.56 31.55
CA SER A 56 48.97 -10.52 30.52
C SER A 56 48.76 -9.32 29.59
N ASN A 57 49.49 -8.24 29.83
CA ASN A 57 49.31 -6.96 29.15
C ASN A 57 50.38 -6.73 28.08
N SER A 58 50.04 -5.97 27.06
CA SER A 58 50.99 -5.58 26.02
C SER A 58 50.96 -4.07 25.77
N ALA A 59 52.12 -3.43 25.74
CA ALA A 59 52.27 -2.04 25.36
C ALA A 59 53.40 -1.91 24.31
N PHE A 60 53.01 -1.71 23.06
CA PHE A 60 53.93 -1.58 21.92
C PHE A 60 53.87 -0.17 21.35
N GLY A 61 55.02 0.53 21.33
CA GLY A 61 55.14 1.84 20.75
C GLY A 61 55.67 2.88 21.72
N ASN A 62 55.03 4.07 21.77
CA ASN A 62 55.55 5.20 22.54
C ASN A 62 54.50 5.74 23.54
N GLU A 63 54.92 5.88 24.79
CA GLU A 63 54.13 6.55 25.84
C GLU A 63 52.73 5.96 26.11
N ASN A 64 52.55 4.66 25.84
CA ASN A 64 51.29 4.01 26.16
C ASN A 64 51.18 3.71 27.67
N THR A 65 49.98 3.89 28.23
CA THR A 65 49.68 3.57 29.63
C THR A 65 48.64 2.47 29.72
N VAL A 66 48.94 1.32 30.31
CA VAL A 66 48.03 0.17 30.45
C VAL A 66 47.84 -0.14 31.92
N ASN A 67 46.66 0.10 32.45
CA ASN A 67 46.28 -0.18 33.83
C ASN A 67 45.22 -1.29 33.96
N GLY A 68 44.58 -1.67 32.85
CA GLY A 68 43.60 -2.78 32.80
C GLY A 68 44.27 -4.14 32.81
N GLN A 69 43.58 -5.20 33.25
CA GLN A 69 44.02 -6.60 33.15
C GLN A 69 43.81 -7.13 31.73
N ASP A 70 44.74 -7.93 31.20
CA ASP A 70 44.68 -8.53 29.86
C ASP A 70 44.48 -7.51 28.75
N ALA A 71 44.99 -6.30 28.92
CA ALA A 71 44.76 -5.16 28.05
C ALA A 71 45.97 -4.90 27.14
N ASN A 72 45.69 -4.41 25.93
CA ASN A 72 46.73 -4.29 24.91
C ASN A 72 46.73 -2.90 24.25
N ALA A 73 47.85 -2.20 24.29
CA ALA A 73 48.04 -0.91 23.64
C ALA A 73 49.10 -1.01 22.54
N PHE A 74 48.75 -0.57 21.33
CA PHE A 74 49.64 -0.54 20.16
C PHE A 74 49.65 0.88 19.58
N GLY A 75 50.80 1.55 19.60
CA GLY A 75 50.96 2.87 19.01
C GLY A 75 51.50 3.90 19.96
N THR A 76 50.87 5.12 20.03
CA THR A 76 51.43 6.24 20.79
C THR A 76 50.40 6.85 21.73
N GLU A 77 50.81 7.11 22.99
CA GLU A 77 49.99 7.84 23.98
C GLU A 77 48.58 7.22 24.23
N ASN A 78 48.42 5.92 24.02
CA ASN A 78 47.17 5.26 24.35
C ASN A 78 47.05 5.02 25.85
N LYS A 79 45.85 5.26 26.43
CA LYS A 79 45.58 5.03 27.84
C LYS A 79 44.45 4.01 28.01
N ILE A 80 44.78 2.87 28.61
CA ILE A 80 43.84 1.81 28.88
C ILE A 80 43.69 1.58 30.38
N THR A 81 42.47 1.69 30.89
CA THR A 81 42.11 1.34 32.27
C THR A 81 41.12 0.18 32.35
N GLY A 82 40.42 -0.11 31.21
CA GLY A 82 39.49 -1.22 31.11
C GLY A 82 40.19 -2.58 30.99
N ASN A 83 39.64 -3.58 31.66
CA ASN A 83 40.14 -4.96 31.56
C ASN A 83 39.82 -5.57 30.19
N ARG A 84 40.67 -6.42 29.67
CA ARG A 84 40.50 -7.13 28.40
C ARG A 84 40.24 -6.21 27.21
N SER A 85 40.81 -5.01 27.30
CA SER A 85 40.55 -3.95 26.32
C SER A 85 41.75 -3.71 25.40
N THR A 86 41.49 -3.17 24.24
CA THR A 86 42.52 -2.94 23.22
C THR A 86 42.48 -1.51 22.70
N ALA A 87 43.66 -0.89 22.60
CA ALA A 87 43.82 0.39 21.89
C ALA A 87 44.88 0.23 20.79
N LEU A 88 44.51 0.58 19.57
CA LEU A 88 45.41 0.56 18.40
C LEU A 88 45.44 1.95 17.76
N GLY A 89 46.60 2.59 17.70
CA GLY A 89 46.76 3.92 17.10
C GLY A 89 47.33 4.95 18.07
N ALA A 90 46.77 6.16 18.14
CA ALA A 90 47.36 7.15 19.02
C ALA A 90 46.30 7.89 19.84
N LYS A 91 46.66 8.24 21.08
CA LYS A 91 45.87 9.03 22.01
C LYS A 91 44.50 8.45 22.36
N ASN A 92 44.28 7.17 22.15
CA ASN A 92 43.03 6.54 22.49
C ASN A 92 42.93 6.35 24.02
N THR A 93 41.74 6.63 24.57
CA THR A 93 41.42 6.39 25.97
C THR A 93 40.34 5.30 26.07
N VAL A 94 40.68 4.17 26.67
CA VAL A 94 39.78 3.01 26.81
C VAL A 94 39.63 2.68 28.29
N SER A 95 38.47 2.96 28.86
CA SER A 95 38.19 2.66 30.25
C SER A 95 37.11 1.60 30.46
N GLY A 96 36.34 1.26 29.39
CA GLY A 96 35.39 0.16 29.42
C GLY A 96 36.04 -1.21 29.44
N GLU A 97 35.44 -2.19 30.10
CA GLU A 97 35.86 -3.60 30.07
C GLU A 97 35.49 -4.22 28.73
N ASN A 98 36.35 -5.08 28.18
CA ASN A 98 36.21 -5.69 26.86
C ASN A 98 35.99 -4.67 25.72
N ALA A 99 36.55 -3.48 25.87
CA ALA A 99 36.34 -2.39 24.92
C ALA A 99 37.52 -2.26 23.93
N THR A 100 37.23 -1.73 22.74
CA THR A 100 38.24 -1.60 21.68
C THR A 100 38.23 -0.19 21.11
N ALA A 101 39.41 0.44 21.02
CA ALA A 101 39.63 1.68 20.32
C ALA A 101 40.66 1.52 19.20
N VAL A 102 40.32 2.00 17.99
CA VAL A 102 41.24 1.94 16.84
C VAL A 102 41.26 3.31 16.14
N GLY A 103 42.44 3.91 16.03
CA GLY A 103 42.63 5.18 15.35
C GLY A 103 43.28 6.25 16.23
N TYR A 104 42.74 7.45 16.18
CA TYR A 104 43.33 8.60 16.88
C TYR A 104 42.31 9.28 17.81
N ASN A 105 42.74 9.49 19.06
CA ASN A 105 42.00 10.29 20.07
C ASN A 105 40.56 9.78 20.38
N ASN A 106 40.34 8.45 20.23
CA ASN A 106 39.05 7.86 20.54
C ASN A 106 38.86 7.70 22.05
N THR A 107 37.68 7.92 22.55
CA THR A 107 37.28 7.73 23.94
C THR A 107 36.24 6.62 24.04
N VAL A 108 36.58 5.54 24.76
CA VAL A 108 35.74 4.33 24.82
C VAL A 108 35.54 3.91 26.28
N PRO A 109 34.66 4.57 27.04
CA PRO A 109 34.40 4.25 28.44
C PRO A 109 33.33 3.15 28.62
N GLY A 110 32.50 2.85 27.61
CA GLY A 110 31.45 1.84 27.71
C GLY A 110 32.02 0.42 27.75
N HIS A 111 31.41 -0.46 28.54
CA HIS A 111 31.77 -1.89 28.55
C HIS A 111 31.37 -2.56 27.24
N HIS A 112 32.18 -3.48 26.72
CA HIS A 112 31.93 -4.18 25.46
C HIS A 112 31.76 -3.23 24.25
N SER A 113 32.27 -2.01 24.33
CA SER A 113 32.07 -1.00 23.31
C SER A 113 33.25 -0.87 22.34
N VAL A 114 32.99 -0.28 21.18
CA VAL A 114 33.96 -0.16 20.09
C VAL A 114 33.99 1.29 19.58
N GLY A 115 35.19 1.90 19.56
CA GLY A 115 35.46 3.19 18.96
C GLY A 115 36.51 3.08 17.85
N ILE A 116 36.13 3.35 16.60
CA ILE A 116 37.05 3.25 15.46
C ILE A 116 37.02 4.53 14.64
N GLY A 117 38.16 5.22 14.55
CA GLY A 117 38.26 6.43 13.73
C GLY A 117 39.08 7.54 14.38
N TYR A 118 38.62 8.75 14.22
CA TYR A 118 39.22 9.96 14.78
C TYR A 118 38.26 10.61 15.79
N SER A 119 38.68 10.75 17.03
CA SER A 119 37.90 11.39 18.11
C SER A 119 36.49 10.79 18.27
N THR A 120 36.35 9.49 18.12
CA THR A 120 35.08 8.82 18.38
C THR A 120 34.81 8.73 19.89
N ASN A 121 33.52 8.72 20.24
CA ASN A 121 33.09 8.54 21.63
C ASN A 121 32.09 7.38 21.72
N ALA A 122 32.52 6.22 22.22
CA ALA A 122 31.67 5.07 22.49
C ALA A 122 31.44 4.95 24.00
N GLN A 123 30.51 5.76 24.51
CA GLN A 123 30.30 5.94 25.94
C GLN A 123 29.34 4.92 26.55
N GLY A 124 28.31 4.52 25.82
CA GLY A 124 27.35 3.53 26.31
C GLY A 124 27.92 2.12 26.35
N ASP A 125 27.44 1.29 27.26
CA ASP A 125 27.77 -0.12 27.26
C ASP A 125 27.27 -0.79 25.96
N THR A 126 28.05 -1.72 25.42
CA THR A 126 27.77 -2.37 24.13
C THR A 126 27.55 -1.41 22.96
N SER A 127 28.10 -0.20 23.06
CA SER A 127 27.97 0.81 22.01
C SER A 127 29.08 0.72 20.97
N VAL A 128 28.79 1.17 19.75
CA VAL A 128 29.75 1.21 18.64
C VAL A 128 29.79 2.61 18.03
N ALA A 129 30.97 3.24 18.00
CA ALA A 129 31.20 4.53 17.35
C ALA A 129 32.28 4.38 16.27
N ILE A 130 31.94 4.49 15.01
CA ILE A 130 32.88 4.34 13.88
C ILE A 130 32.78 5.55 12.94
N GLY A 131 33.90 6.28 12.79
CA GLY A 131 33.97 7.42 11.89
C GLY A 131 34.84 8.55 12.43
N TRP A 132 34.70 9.72 11.84
CA TRP A 132 35.30 10.96 12.34
C TRP A 132 34.32 11.63 13.32
N THR A 133 34.69 11.79 14.57
CA THR A 133 33.87 12.32 15.68
C THR A 133 32.50 11.64 15.87
N ALA A 134 32.39 10.37 15.52
CA ALA A 134 31.19 9.59 15.76
C ALA A 134 30.93 9.43 17.27
N GLN A 135 29.67 9.51 17.70
CA GLN A 135 29.24 9.47 19.09
C GLN A 135 28.17 8.40 19.34
N ALA A 136 28.43 7.48 20.22
CA ALA A 136 27.48 6.46 20.70
C ALA A 136 27.45 6.54 22.24
N THR A 137 26.48 7.28 22.80
CA THR A 137 26.57 7.75 24.18
C THR A 137 25.71 6.98 25.19
N LYS A 138 24.82 6.13 24.73
CA LYS A 138 23.92 5.31 25.56
C LYS A 138 24.10 3.83 25.28
N GLU A 139 23.58 3.02 26.21
CA GLU A 139 23.60 1.57 26.11
C GLU A 139 23.05 1.07 24.77
N ASN A 140 23.75 0.11 24.15
CA ASN A 140 23.44 -0.47 22.85
C ASN A 140 23.32 0.55 21.68
N SER A 141 23.81 1.78 21.86
CA SER A 141 23.76 2.77 20.78
C SER A 141 24.87 2.54 19.74
N ASN A 142 24.58 2.81 18.48
CA ASN A 142 25.51 2.55 17.39
C ASN A 142 25.58 3.74 16.43
N ALA A 143 26.77 4.29 16.23
CA ALA A 143 27.02 5.45 15.37
C ALA A 143 28.07 5.09 14.30
N PHE A 144 27.67 5.06 13.03
CA PHE A 144 28.52 4.74 11.89
C PHE A 144 28.53 5.89 10.88
N GLY A 145 29.62 6.59 10.78
CA GLY A 145 29.80 7.70 9.84
C GLY A 145 30.52 8.89 10.46
N SER A 146 30.97 9.80 9.61
CA SER A 146 31.53 11.07 10.07
C SER A 146 30.46 11.87 10.80
N GLN A 147 30.72 12.29 12.03
CA GLN A 147 29.80 13.03 12.87
C GLN A 147 28.46 12.32 13.16
N ALA A 148 28.39 11.00 12.94
CA ALA A 148 27.20 10.24 13.31
C ALA A 148 26.97 10.30 14.83
N SER A 149 25.73 10.47 15.27
CA SER A 149 25.38 10.70 16.66
C SER A 149 24.20 9.84 17.11
N ALA A 150 24.47 8.79 17.88
CA ALA A 150 23.49 7.93 18.51
C ALA A 150 23.47 8.20 20.02
N THR A 151 22.52 9.00 20.49
CA THR A 151 22.54 9.55 21.86
C THR A 151 21.44 9.00 22.77
N ALA A 152 20.67 8.03 22.30
CA ALA A 152 19.65 7.35 23.08
C ALA A 152 19.89 5.83 23.14
N THR A 153 19.22 5.13 24.04
CA THR A 153 19.35 3.69 24.26
C THR A 153 18.92 2.92 23.01
N SER A 154 19.76 1.97 22.59
CA SER A 154 19.52 1.15 21.39
C SER A 154 19.33 1.96 20.10
N ALA A 155 19.79 3.19 20.05
CA ALA A 155 19.70 4.04 18.87
C ALA A 155 20.76 3.66 17.84
N LEU A 156 20.39 3.75 16.54
CA LEU A 156 21.29 3.54 15.41
C LEU A 156 21.36 4.79 14.54
N ALA A 157 22.55 5.37 14.42
CA ALA A 157 22.86 6.45 13.48
C ALA A 157 23.84 5.93 12.43
N LEU A 158 23.43 5.83 11.17
CA LEU A 158 24.24 5.34 10.06
C LEU A 158 24.26 6.37 8.92
N GLY A 159 25.33 7.07 8.77
CA GLY A 159 25.54 8.07 7.72
C GLY A 159 26.35 9.25 8.24
N THR A 160 26.87 10.08 7.33
CA THR A 160 27.54 11.33 7.71
C THR A 160 26.51 12.25 8.36
N ASN A 161 26.85 12.79 9.52
CA ASN A 161 26.03 13.73 10.26
C ASN A 161 24.62 13.21 10.65
N SER A 162 24.44 11.87 10.63
CA SER A 162 23.19 11.26 11.04
C SER A 162 22.98 11.37 12.56
N THR A 163 21.76 11.62 13.00
CA THR A 163 21.42 11.78 14.42
C THR A 163 20.26 10.88 14.82
N ALA A 164 20.46 10.01 15.80
CA ALA A 164 19.44 9.17 16.41
C ALA A 164 19.41 9.45 17.93
N SER A 165 18.42 10.21 18.37
CA SER A 165 18.27 10.67 19.76
C SER A 165 16.99 10.21 20.45
N GLY A 166 16.12 9.46 19.79
CA GLY A 166 15.02 8.72 20.43
C GLY A 166 15.44 7.31 20.83
N ASP A 167 14.89 6.76 21.90
CA ASP A 167 15.15 5.38 22.31
C ASP A 167 14.71 4.38 21.22
N SER A 168 15.57 3.41 20.93
CA SER A 168 15.36 2.41 19.86
C SER A 168 15.11 3.04 18.48
N SER A 169 15.61 4.23 18.24
CA SER A 169 15.47 4.95 16.97
C SER A 169 16.50 4.55 15.94
N VAL A 170 16.15 4.71 14.66
CA VAL A 170 17.02 4.36 13.53
C VAL A 170 17.11 5.52 12.54
N ALA A 171 18.28 6.11 12.41
CA ALA A 171 18.61 7.15 11.44
C ALA A 171 19.61 6.61 10.41
N VAL A 172 19.22 6.49 9.16
CA VAL A 172 20.08 5.97 8.07
C VAL A 172 20.10 6.95 6.90
N GLY A 173 21.24 7.51 6.63
CA GLY A 173 21.47 8.46 5.53
C GLY A 173 22.27 9.68 5.96
N ASN A 174 22.76 10.41 4.99
CA ASN A 174 23.44 11.69 5.25
C ASN A 174 22.44 12.71 5.83
N ASP A 175 22.80 13.38 6.91
CA ASP A 175 21.98 14.38 7.61
C ASP A 175 20.59 13.84 8.06
N SER A 176 20.43 12.53 8.20
CA SER A 176 19.16 11.96 8.69
C SER A 176 19.01 12.22 10.19
N THR A 177 17.81 12.57 10.63
CA THR A 177 17.54 12.95 12.02
C THR A 177 16.33 12.22 12.60
N VAL A 178 16.50 11.53 13.71
CA VAL A 178 15.43 10.89 14.46
C VAL A 178 15.45 11.33 15.91
N THR A 179 14.35 11.91 16.37
CA THR A 179 14.17 12.30 17.78
C THR A 179 13.03 11.54 18.45
N GLY A 180 12.13 10.94 17.68
CA GLY A 180 11.04 10.14 18.24
C GLY A 180 11.51 8.76 18.73
N ASP A 181 10.99 8.29 19.87
CA ASP A 181 11.25 6.95 20.36
C ASP A 181 10.70 5.91 19.38
N SER A 182 11.49 4.86 19.12
CA SER A 182 11.15 3.78 18.19
C SER A 182 10.79 4.28 16.78
N ALA A 183 11.29 5.47 16.44
CA ALA A 183 11.07 6.07 15.13
C ALA A 183 12.18 5.70 14.14
N VAL A 184 11.88 5.76 12.86
CA VAL A 184 12.80 5.38 11.78
C VAL A 184 12.87 6.49 10.74
N ALA A 185 14.07 6.89 10.35
CA ALA A 185 14.34 7.77 9.21
C ALA A 185 15.37 7.12 8.30
N ILE A 186 15.02 6.92 7.04
CA ILE A 186 15.92 6.33 6.03
C ILE A 186 15.90 7.20 4.77
N GLY A 187 17.05 7.79 4.46
CA GLY A 187 17.23 8.69 3.32
C GLY A 187 18.12 9.88 3.68
N ALA A 188 18.53 10.67 2.69
CA ALA A 188 19.29 11.88 2.95
C ALA A 188 18.36 12.98 3.52
N SER A 189 18.82 13.72 4.52
CA SER A 189 18.08 14.80 5.18
C SER A 189 16.65 14.38 5.60
N THR A 190 16.47 13.12 5.93
CA THR A 190 15.18 12.53 6.34
C THR A 190 14.96 12.78 7.82
N THR A 191 13.75 13.14 8.20
CA THR A 191 13.42 13.49 9.58
C THR A 191 12.28 12.65 10.12
N SER A 192 12.40 12.13 11.36
CA SER A 192 11.34 11.38 12.04
C SER A 192 11.30 11.81 13.51
N THR A 193 10.38 12.72 13.85
CA THR A 193 10.29 13.31 15.19
C THR A 193 9.14 12.75 16.02
N GLY A 194 8.12 12.21 15.37
CA GLY A 194 7.00 11.56 16.06
C GLY A 194 7.43 10.23 16.68
N LYS A 195 6.92 9.92 17.86
CA LYS A 195 7.09 8.59 18.46
C LYS A 195 6.49 7.52 17.56
N TRP A 196 7.21 6.41 17.34
CA TRP A 196 6.84 5.32 16.41
C TRP A 196 6.59 5.78 14.96
N SER A 197 7.10 6.94 14.57
CA SER A 197 6.95 7.42 13.20
C SER A 197 7.99 6.79 12.26
N THR A 198 7.68 6.80 10.98
CA THR A 198 8.59 6.28 9.93
C THR A 198 8.68 7.28 8.78
N ALA A 199 9.88 7.71 8.46
CA ALA A 199 10.18 8.53 7.30
C ALA A 199 11.14 7.77 6.36
N LEU A 200 10.76 7.60 5.10
CA LEU A 200 11.55 6.91 4.09
C LEU A 200 11.59 7.71 2.79
N GLY A 201 12.74 8.23 2.46
CA GLY A 201 12.99 9.02 1.26
C GLY A 201 13.82 10.28 1.53
N ASP A 202 14.46 10.83 0.51
CA ASP A 202 15.19 12.10 0.62
C ASP A 202 14.23 13.22 1.08
N LEU A 203 14.58 13.94 2.15
CA LEU A 203 13.77 15.00 2.75
C LEU A 203 12.36 14.55 3.21
N ALA A 204 12.12 13.27 3.38
CA ALA A 204 10.87 12.81 3.98
C ALA A 204 10.81 13.25 5.45
N ASN A 205 9.64 13.71 5.90
CA ASN A 205 9.44 14.19 7.26
C ASN A 205 8.20 13.55 7.92
N ALA A 206 8.39 12.85 9.02
CA ALA A 206 7.33 12.23 9.82
C ALA A 206 7.30 12.85 11.22
N GLU A 207 6.44 13.85 11.43
CA GLU A 207 6.31 14.58 12.70
C GLU A 207 5.22 14.01 13.62
N GLY A 208 4.12 13.53 13.05
CA GLY A 208 3.03 12.98 13.83
C GLY A 208 3.41 11.70 14.56
N GLU A 209 2.93 11.47 15.76
CA GLU A 209 3.06 10.18 16.45
C GLU A 209 2.45 9.07 15.57
N GLN A 210 3.15 7.93 15.42
CA GLN A 210 2.73 6.81 14.58
C GLN A 210 2.48 7.19 13.11
N SER A 211 3.02 8.30 12.64
CA SER A 211 2.87 8.73 11.25
C SER A 211 3.89 8.07 10.32
N VAL A 212 3.57 8.04 9.04
CA VAL A 212 4.42 7.44 8.00
C VAL A 212 4.56 8.40 6.82
N ALA A 213 5.80 8.78 6.50
CA ALA A 213 6.14 9.60 5.34
C ALA A 213 6.97 8.76 4.36
N LEU A 214 6.42 8.42 3.20
CA LEU A 214 7.06 7.57 2.21
C LEU A 214 7.31 8.31 0.91
N SER A 215 8.56 8.41 0.52
CA SER A 215 9.12 9.01 -0.68
C SER A 215 9.67 10.42 -0.45
N LYS A 216 10.41 10.90 -1.43
CA LYS A 216 11.06 12.23 -1.43
C LYS A 216 10.07 13.36 -1.09
N ASP A 217 10.50 14.31 -0.26
CA ASP A 217 9.73 15.50 0.12
C ASP A 217 8.33 15.19 0.72
N SER A 218 8.07 13.95 1.16
CA SER A 218 6.79 13.60 1.79
C SER A 218 6.73 14.13 3.23
N TYR A 219 5.57 14.65 3.64
CA TYR A 219 5.38 15.27 4.94
C TYR A 219 4.16 14.73 5.68
N ALA A 220 4.39 13.86 6.64
CA ALA A 220 3.37 13.28 7.52
C ALA A 220 3.34 14.03 8.86
N LYS A 221 2.61 15.14 8.90
CA LYS A 221 2.53 16.04 10.07
C LYS A 221 1.58 15.51 11.15
N HIS A 222 0.53 14.81 10.78
CA HIS A 222 -0.59 14.47 11.66
C HIS A 222 -0.44 13.06 12.23
N GLU A 223 -0.86 12.87 13.48
CA GLU A 223 -0.82 11.59 14.20
C GLU A 223 -1.48 10.47 13.39
N LYS A 224 -0.86 9.29 13.37
CA LYS A 224 -1.35 8.07 12.69
C LYS A 224 -1.59 8.20 11.18
N SER A 225 -1.20 9.32 10.60
CA SER A 225 -1.46 9.60 9.19
C SER A 225 -0.31 9.16 8.29
N VAL A 226 -0.63 8.84 7.05
CA VAL A 226 0.32 8.37 6.05
C VAL A 226 0.40 9.36 4.89
N ALA A 227 1.60 9.85 4.59
CA ALA A 227 1.93 10.59 3.38
C ALA A 227 2.60 9.64 2.38
N LEU A 228 1.91 9.27 1.31
CA LEU A 228 2.35 8.27 0.35
C LEU A 228 2.67 8.90 -1.01
N GLY A 229 3.93 8.96 -1.34
CA GLY A 229 4.44 9.50 -2.61
C GLY A 229 5.15 10.84 -2.47
N ALA A 230 5.98 11.17 -3.46
CA ALA A 230 6.82 12.37 -3.43
C ALA A 230 5.99 13.66 -3.30
N GLY A 231 6.42 14.57 -2.45
CA GLY A 231 5.75 15.84 -2.19
C GLY A 231 4.33 15.70 -1.61
N THR A 232 4.00 14.58 -1.01
CA THR A 232 2.70 14.36 -0.39
C THR A 232 2.66 14.97 1.00
N ILE A 233 1.55 15.60 1.36
CA ILE A 233 1.33 16.13 2.71
C ILE A 233 0.03 15.60 3.32
N THR A 234 0.05 15.30 4.60
CA THR A 234 -1.16 14.95 5.35
C THR A 234 -1.89 16.22 5.84
N ARG A 235 -3.17 16.10 6.11
CA ARG A 235 -4.00 17.07 6.83
C ARG A 235 -4.73 16.38 7.98
N ASP A 236 -5.38 17.13 8.81
CA ASP A 236 -6.30 16.57 9.80
C ASP A 236 -7.43 15.80 9.14
N ALA A 237 -7.83 14.71 9.76
CA ALA A 237 -9.00 13.96 9.33
C ALA A 237 -10.28 14.79 9.58
N THR A 238 -11.18 14.80 8.60
CA THR A 238 -12.47 15.47 8.72
C THR A 238 -13.59 14.48 8.99
N SER A 239 -14.54 14.88 9.82
CA SER A 239 -15.73 14.07 10.08
C SER A 239 -16.85 14.49 9.13
N GLU A 240 -17.31 13.55 8.28
CA GLU A 240 -18.36 13.78 7.30
C GLU A 240 -19.59 12.96 7.68
N THR A 241 -20.56 13.57 8.32
CA THR A 241 -21.81 12.92 8.74
C THR A 241 -22.94 13.06 7.73
N THR A 242 -22.89 14.13 6.94
CA THR A 242 -23.86 14.46 5.91
C THR A 242 -23.17 15.13 4.72
N ALA A 243 -23.77 15.00 3.55
CA ALA A 243 -23.38 15.75 2.36
C ALA A 243 -24.64 16.32 1.69
N THR A 244 -24.63 17.58 1.29
CA THR A 244 -25.75 18.22 0.61
C THR A 244 -25.36 18.54 -0.84
N VAL A 245 -26.17 18.08 -1.78
CA VAL A 245 -26.01 18.34 -3.21
C VAL A 245 -27.36 18.91 -3.72
N GLY A 246 -27.40 20.18 -4.05
CA GLY A 246 -28.66 20.89 -4.34
C GLY A 246 -29.58 20.84 -3.11
N ASP A 247 -30.81 20.38 -3.33
CA ASP A 247 -31.84 20.27 -2.28
C ASP A 247 -31.80 18.92 -1.54
N LEU A 248 -30.89 18.03 -1.89
CA LEU A 248 -30.81 16.67 -1.30
C LEU A 248 -29.69 16.59 -0.27
N THR A 249 -30.02 16.10 0.93
CA THR A 249 -29.06 15.81 1.98
C THR A 249 -28.92 14.31 2.16
N TYR A 250 -27.69 13.82 1.99
CA TYR A 250 -27.30 12.44 2.21
C TYR A 250 -26.76 12.31 3.63
N SER A 251 -27.08 11.22 4.31
CA SER A 251 -26.64 10.93 5.68
C SER A 251 -26.44 9.44 5.89
N GLY A 252 -25.98 9.07 7.08
CA GLY A 252 -25.74 7.65 7.44
C GLY A 252 -24.45 7.09 6.86
N PHE A 253 -23.44 7.93 6.61
CA PHE A 253 -22.15 7.50 6.12
C PHE A 253 -21.42 6.62 7.15
N ALA A 254 -20.97 5.45 6.73
CA ALA A 254 -20.08 4.62 7.53
C ALA A 254 -18.69 5.26 7.61
N GLY A 255 -17.95 5.02 8.70
CA GLY A 255 -16.61 5.58 8.88
C GLY A 255 -16.55 7.10 8.97
N ASN A 256 -17.62 7.75 9.38
CA ASN A 256 -17.79 9.21 9.38
C ASN A 256 -16.95 9.96 10.44
N LYS A 257 -16.15 9.24 11.24
CA LYS A 257 -15.22 9.81 12.25
C LYS A 257 -13.83 9.17 12.07
N PRO A 258 -13.13 9.46 10.98
CA PRO A 258 -11.78 8.94 10.80
C PRO A 258 -10.83 9.60 11.81
N ILE A 259 -9.87 8.82 12.30
CA ILE A 259 -8.85 9.30 13.25
C ILE A 259 -7.60 9.81 12.57
N SER A 260 -7.40 9.50 11.31
CA SER A 260 -6.20 9.82 10.53
C SER A 260 -6.48 9.76 9.04
N VAL A 261 -5.52 10.13 8.23
CA VAL A 261 -5.63 10.13 6.77
C VAL A 261 -4.50 9.33 6.11
N VAL A 262 -4.79 8.76 4.96
CA VAL A 262 -3.78 8.35 3.98
C VAL A 262 -3.84 9.36 2.83
N SER A 263 -2.80 10.17 2.71
CA SER A 263 -2.70 11.17 1.65
C SER A 263 -1.81 10.65 0.52
N VAL A 264 -2.21 10.90 -0.72
CA VAL A 264 -1.44 10.56 -1.93
C VAL A 264 -1.08 11.81 -2.76
N GLY A 265 -1.26 13.00 -2.20
CA GLY A 265 -0.98 14.27 -2.87
C GLY A 265 -0.88 15.44 -1.92
N ALA A 266 -0.95 16.65 -2.46
CA ALA A 266 -0.98 17.88 -1.71
C ALA A 266 -2.15 18.75 -2.21
N GLY A 267 -3.01 19.18 -1.29
CA GLY A 267 -4.15 20.05 -1.60
C GLY A 267 -3.75 21.53 -1.68
N GLU A 268 -2.77 21.94 -0.87
CA GLU A 268 -2.31 23.31 -0.77
C GLU A 268 -0.78 23.38 -0.85
N SER A 269 -0.25 24.54 -1.21
CA SER A 269 1.20 24.79 -1.16
C SER A 269 1.65 24.89 0.29
N THR A 270 2.61 24.07 0.65
CA THR A 270 3.17 24.04 2.00
C THR A 270 4.67 24.16 1.95
N THR A 271 5.21 24.99 2.82
CA THR A 271 6.65 25.17 2.98
C THR A 271 7.04 24.78 4.39
N TYR A 272 8.03 23.90 4.51
CA TYR A 272 8.60 23.54 5.81
C TYR A 272 10.12 23.45 5.72
N THR A 273 10.77 23.62 6.87
CA THR A 273 12.22 23.46 7.00
C THR A 273 12.48 22.24 7.88
N PRO A 274 12.95 21.13 7.32
CA PRO A 274 13.38 20.00 8.14
C PRO A 274 14.44 20.45 9.14
N PRO A 275 14.47 19.92 10.36
CA PRO A 275 15.55 20.18 11.31
C PRO A 275 16.83 19.48 10.80
N ASP A 276 17.58 20.19 9.97
CA ASP A 276 18.86 19.77 9.43
C ASP A 276 19.98 20.47 10.19
N HIS A 277 21.00 19.72 10.60
CA HIS A 277 22.12 20.25 11.38
C HIS A 277 23.15 21.01 10.54
N THR A 278 23.18 20.87 9.23
CA THR A 278 24.25 21.42 8.38
C THR A 278 23.80 22.53 7.45
N VAL A 279 22.60 22.46 6.91
CA VAL A 279 22.07 23.46 5.97
C VAL A 279 20.58 23.64 6.21
N SER A 280 20.14 24.86 6.51
CA SER A 280 18.71 25.18 6.56
C SER A 280 18.11 25.02 5.16
N ARG A 281 17.53 23.86 4.90
CA ARG A 281 16.92 23.54 3.61
C ARG A 281 15.40 23.66 3.71
N THR A 282 14.86 24.54 2.92
CA THR A 282 13.42 24.73 2.83
C THR A 282 12.83 23.85 1.75
N VAL A 283 11.87 23.02 2.12
CA VAL A 283 11.08 22.18 1.18
C VAL A 283 9.77 22.90 0.87
N THR A 284 9.49 23.13 -0.39
CA THR A 284 8.20 23.65 -0.85
C THR A 284 7.45 22.56 -1.59
N ILE A 285 6.33 22.13 -1.04
CA ILE A 285 5.40 21.20 -1.68
C ILE A 285 4.36 22.02 -2.42
N THR A 286 4.24 21.78 -3.73
CA THR A 286 3.19 22.40 -4.56
C THR A 286 1.96 21.49 -4.66
N PRO A 287 0.75 22.06 -4.85
CA PRO A 287 -0.47 21.27 -4.98
C PRO A 287 -0.38 20.28 -6.15
N HIS A 288 -0.73 19.04 -5.89
CA HIS A 288 -0.82 18.00 -6.91
C HIS A 288 -1.70 16.84 -6.43
N GLN A 289 -2.29 16.13 -7.38
CA GLN A 289 -3.15 14.97 -7.11
C GLN A 289 -2.59 13.73 -7.82
N ARG A 290 -2.96 12.54 -7.30
CA ARG A 290 -2.64 11.25 -7.91
C ARG A 290 -3.90 10.42 -8.06
N GLN A 291 -3.93 9.61 -9.09
CA GLN A 291 -4.94 8.58 -9.23
C GLN A 291 -4.53 7.34 -8.43
N ILE A 292 -5.49 6.74 -7.73
CA ILE A 292 -5.35 5.40 -7.17
C ILE A 292 -5.92 4.43 -8.20
N ILE A 293 -5.07 3.67 -8.86
CA ILE A 293 -5.44 2.73 -9.91
C ILE A 293 -5.42 1.29 -9.40
N ASN A 294 -6.02 0.37 -10.18
CA ASN A 294 -6.11 -1.06 -9.85
C ASN A 294 -6.85 -1.35 -8.53
N VAL A 295 -7.75 -0.46 -8.15
CA VAL A 295 -8.63 -0.65 -6.99
C VAL A 295 -9.67 -1.71 -7.35
N GLY A 296 -9.75 -2.77 -6.54
CA GLY A 296 -10.80 -3.78 -6.64
C GLY A 296 -12.19 -3.16 -6.39
N ALA A 297 -13.24 -3.89 -6.76
CA ALA A 297 -14.59 -3.47 -6.42
C ALA A 297 -14.81 -3.58 -4.91
N GLY A 298 -15.18 -2.47 -4.28
CA GLY A 298 -15.52 -2.41 -2.85
C GLY A 298 -16.89 -3.02 -2.56
N ASN A 299 -17.10 -3.46 -1.33
CA ASN A 299 -18.40 -3.94 -0.87
C ASN A 299 -19.39 -2.75 -0.82
N ILE A 300 -20.55 -2.90 -1.44
CA ILE A 300 -21.61 -1.89 -1.41
C ILE A 300 -22.63 -2.27 -0.35
N SER A 301 -22.52 -1.68 0.83
CA SER A 301 -23.45 -1.86 1.92
C SER A 301 -23.50 -0.61 2.81
N ALA A 302 -24.53 -0.47 3.64
CA ALA A 302 -24.70 0.67 4.55
C ALA A 302 -23.57 0.78 5.62
N LYS A 303 -22.79 -0.28 5.83
CA LYS A 303 -21.69 -0.32 6.82
C LYS A 303 -20.32 -0.37 6.15
N SER A 304 -20.26 -0.37 4.81
CA SER A 304 -18.99 -0.46 4.10
C SER A 304 -18.19 0.83 4.24
N THR A 305 -16.89 0.64 4.42
CA THR A 305 -15.88 1.69 4.34
C THR A 305 -14.88 1.44 3.21
N ASP A 306 -15.19 0.50 2.31
CA ASP A 306 -14.35 0.18 1.17
C ASP A 306 -14.36 1.31 0.14
N ALA A 307 -13.23 1.53 -0.52
CA ALA A 307 -13.18 2.37 -1.70
C ALA A 307 -13.95 1.72 -2.85
N ILE A 308 -14.67 2.52 -3.62
CA ILE A 308 -15.34 2.09 -4.84
C ILE A 308 -14.49 2.45 -6.06
N ASN A 309 -14.49 1.61 -7.08
CA ASN A 309 -13.81 1.90 -8.34
C ASN A 309 -14.77 2.47 -9.41
N GLY A 310 -14.19 2.98 -10.49
CA GLY A 310 -14.95 3.63 -11.56
C GLY A 310 -16.01 2.73 -12.21
N SER A 311 -15.83 1.40 -12.22
CA SER A 311 -16.82 0.48 -12.80
C SER A 311 -18.09 0.39 -11.95
N GLN A 312 -17.98 0.49 -10.65
CA GLN A 312 -19.12 0.53 -9.73
C GLN A 312 -19.91 1.82 -9.90
N LEU A 313 -19.22 2.96 -10.01
CA LEU A 313 -19.85 4.25 -10.30
C LEU A 313 -20.50 4.24 -11.69
N TYR A 314 -19.86 3.63 -12.71
CA TYR A 314 -20.41 3.47 -14.04
C TYR A 314 -21.73 2.67 -14.04
N ALA A 315 -21.83 1.62 -13.23
CA ALA A 315 -23.07 0.86 -13.07
C ALA A 315 -24.20 1.71 -12.48
N VAL A 316 -23.91 2.55 -11.47
CA VAL A 316 -24.86 3.49 -10.89
C VAL A 316 -25.27 4.55 -11.93
N ALA A 317 -24.30 5.13 -12.65
CA ALA A 317 -24.57 6.09 -13.72
C ALA A 317 -25.46 5.48 -14.83
N GLY A 318 -25.20 4.20 -15.20
CA GLY A 318 -26.05 3.45 -16.12
C GLY A 318 -27.50 3.31 -15.63
N THR A 319 -27.68 3.01 -14.34
CA THR A 319 -29.01 2.95 -13.72
C THR A 319 -29.72 4.31 -13.75
N VAL A 320 -29.01 5.40 -13.42
CA VAL A 320 -29.56 6.76 -13.49
C VAL A 320 -29.97 7.12 -14.93
N ASN A 321 -29.13 6.77 -15.92
CA ASN A 321 -29.47 6.96 -17.33
C ASN A 321 -30.72 6.17 -17.74
N ASN A 322 -30.87 4.92 -17.28
CA ASN A 322 -32.05 4.12 -17.54
C ASN A 322 -33.31 4.72 -16.90
N VAL A 323 -33.20 5.26 -15.67
CA VAL A 323 -34.28 5.98 -15.01
C VAL A 323 -34.69 7.22 -15.83
N ALA A 324 -33.69 8.04 -16.24
CA ALA A 324 -33.95 9.23 -17.05
C ALA A 324 -34.62 8.88 -18.38
N ASN A 325 -34.17 7.83 -19.08
CA ASN A 325 -34.79 7.32 -20.30
C ASN A 325 -36.21 6.79 -20.05
N SER A 326 -36.46 6.12 -18.92
CA SER A 326 -37.78 5.62 -18.55
C SER A 326 -38.74 6.80 -18.30
N VAL A 327 -38.30 7.83 -17.59
CA VAL A 327 -39.07 9.05 -17.36
C VAL A 327 -39.38 9.75 -18.69
N LYS A 328 -38.40 9.89 -19.59
CA LYS A 328 -38.59 10.41 -20.94
C LYS A 328 -39.68 9.64 -21.70
N ASN A 329 -39.62 8.30 -21.66
CA ASN A 329 -40.56 7.44 -22.35
C ASN A 329 -41.98 7.50 -21.74
N ILE A 330 -42.11 7.61 -20.40
CA ILE A 330 -43.36 7.73 -19.69
C ILE A 330 -44.05 9.07 -20.02
N ILE A 331 -43.30 10.16 -20.03
CA ILE A 331 -43.84 11.48 -20.36
C ILE A 331 -44.15 11.60 -21.85
N GLY A 332 -43.27 11.00 -22.69
CA GLY A 332 -43.46 11.02 -24.15
C GLY A 332 -43.29 12.41 -24.77
N GLY A 333 -43.79 12.55 -26.00
CA GLY A 333 -43.77 13.85 -26.71
C GLY A 333 -42.35 14.34 -27.02
N ASN A 334 -42.12 15.63 -26.86
CA ASN A 334 -40.83 16.29 -27.10
C ASN A 334 -39.95 16.33 -25.84
N THR A 335 -39.99 15.27 -25.03
CA THR A 335 -39.13 15.14 -23.83
C THR A 335 -37.69 14.90 -24.24
N SER A 336 -36.78 15.71 -23.71
CA SER A 336 -35.32 15.55 -23.89
C SER A 336 -34.60 15.43 -22.55
N ILE A 337 -33.51 14.67 -22.53
CA ILE A 337 -32.59 14.60 -21.41
C ILE A 337 -31.39 15.49 -21.77
N ASN A 338 -31.11 16.46 -20.95
CA ASN A 338 -30.00 17.39 -21.12
C ASN A 338 -28.67 16.74 -20.63
N PRO A 339 -27.50 17.23 -21.07
CA PRO A 339 -26.22 16.72 -20.63
C PRO A 339 -25.95 16.78 -19.11
N ASP A 340 -26.62 17.70 -18.41
CA ASP A 340 -26.58 17.86 -16.95
C ASP A 340 -27.52 16.91 -16.19
N GLY A 341 -28.24 16.02 -16.90
CA GLY A 341 -29.18 15.07 -16.35
C GLY A 341 -30.60 15.66 -16.13
N THR A 342 -30.81 16.93 -16.37
CA THR A 342 -32.16 17.52 -16.27
C THR A 342 -33.04 17.05 -17.42
N ILE A 343 -34.35 16.96 -17.15
CA ILE A 343 -35.34 16.55 -18.14
C ILE A 343 -36.15 17.76 -18.56
N THR A 344 -36.08 18.12 -19.83
CA THR A 344 -36.89 19.18 -20.42
C THR A 344 -38.07 18.57 -21.16
N VAL A 345 -39.24 19.09 -20.89
CA VAL A 345 -40.48 18.62 -21.50
C VAL A 345 -41.15 19.78 -22.22
N ASN A 346 -41.44 19.58 -23.48
CA ASN A 346 -42.15 20.59 -24.29
C ASN A 346 -43.34 19.94 -24.97
N ASN A 347 -44.46 20.66 -25.01
CA ASN A 347 -45.62 20.29 -25.78
C ASN A 347 -46.17 18.88 -25.46
N ILE A 348 -46.45 18.59 -24.19
CA ILE A 348 -46.98 17.30 -23.74
C ILE A 348 -48.30 16.99 -24.46
N GLY A 349 -48.35 15.82 -25.14
CA GLY A 349 -49.55 15.36 -25.85
C GLY A 349 -50.07 16.33 -26.94
N GLY A 350 -49.23 17.21 -27.47
CA GLY A 350 -49.64 18.20 -28.48
C GLY A 350 -50.47 19.34 -27.92
N THR A 351 -50.48 19.54 -26.61
CA THR A 351 -51.31 20.56 -25.93
C THR A 351 -50.67 21.96 -25.90
N GLY A 352 -49.42 22.10 -26.31
CA GLY A 352 -48.62 23.32 -26.15
C GLY A 352 -48.20 23.59 -24.70
N LYS A 353 -48.36 22.63 -23.77
CA LYS A 353 -48.03 22.75 -22.35
C LYS A 353 -46.79 21.92 -22.01
N ASN A 354 -46.02 22.44 -21.04
CA ASN A 354 -44.70 21.86 -20.66
C ASN A 354 -44.75 21.15 -19.30
N THR A 355 -45.90 21.08 -18.65
CA THR A 355 -46.11 20.26 -17.45
C THR A 355 -47.29 19.30 -17.68
N VAL A 356 -47.21 18.11 -17.05
CA VAL A 356 -48.33 17.14 -17.11
C VAL A 356 -49.61 17.75 -16.56
N HIS A 357 -49.52 18.52 -15.47
CA HIS A 357 -50.65 19.19 -14.87
C HIS A 357 -51.37 20.13 -15.87
N ASP A 358 -50.60 21.02 -16.52
CA ASP A 358 -51.17 21.98 -17.46
C ASP A 358 -51.69 21.31 -18.74
N ALA A 359 -51.04 20.23 -19.19
CA ALA A 359 -51.51 19.47 -20.33
C ALA A 359 -52.86 18.79 -20.03
N ILE A 360 -53.00 18.17 -18.85
CA ILE A 360 -54.29 17.58 -18.40
C ILE A 360 -55.33 18.64 -18.24
N LYS A 361 -55.00 19.79 -17.59
CA LYS A 361 -55.92 20.92 -17.45
C LYS A 361 -56.41 21.40 -18.82
N HIS A 362 -55.50 21.63 -19.77
CA HIS A 362 -55.84 22.03 -21.13
C HIS A 362 -56.74 21.00 -21.85
N ALA A 363 -56.46 19.69 -21.67
CA ALA A 363 -57.28 18.63 -22.22
C ALA A 363 -58.70 18.65 -21.62
N ASN A 364 -58.84 18.85 -20.29
CA ASN A 364 -60.09 18.96 -19.59
C ASN A 364 -60.89 20.20 -20.06
N ASP A 365 -60.19 21.36 -20.16
CA ASP A 365 -60.82 22.61 -20.66
C ASP A 365 -61.38 22.41 -22.11
N ARG A 366 -60.63 21.63 -22.93
CA ARG A 366 -61.15 21.29 -24.29
C ARG A 366 -62.32 20.33 -24.24
N VAL A 367 -62.33 19.36 -23.35
CA VAL A 367 -63.48 18.46 -23.17
C VAL A 367 -64.69 19.22 -22.71
N ASP A 368 -64.52 20.16 -21.77
CA ASP A 368 -65.66 21.02 -21.29
C ASP A 368 -66.18 21.95 -22.38
N ASN A 369 -65.25 22.51 -23.18
CA ASN A 369 -65.68 23.31 -24.37
C ASN A 369 -66.39 22.44 -25.40
N ILE A 370 -66.01 21.19 -25.62
CA ILE A 370 -66.72 20.26 -26.50
C ILE A 370 -68.07 19.92 -25.92
N ARG A 371 -68.16 19.65 -24.61
CA ARG A 371 -69.46 19.42 -23.93
C ARG A 371 -70.40 20.59 -24.07
N GLN A 372 -69.93 21.83 -23.90
CA GLN A 372 -70.72 23.01 -24.11
C GLN A 372 -71.20 23.14 -25.56
N ARG A 373 -70.35 22.83 -26.54
CA ARG A 373 -70.68 22.88 -27.97
C ARG A 373 -71.61 21.76 -28.42
N THR A 374 -71.55 20.58 -27.75
CA THR A 374 -72.44 19.44 -28.08
C THR A 374 -73.81 19.54 -27.48
N SER A 375 -74.01 20.49 -26.53
CA SER A 375 -75.38 20.78 -26.06
C SER A 375 -76.31 21.29 -27.15
N ASP A 376 -75.77 21.86 -28.25
CA ASP A 376 -76.52 22.40 -29.37
C ASP A 376 -76.63 21.46 -30.59
N VAL A 377 -76.12 20.21 -30.43
CA VAL A 377 -76.21 19.23 -31.51
C VAL A 377 -77.69 18.85 -31.75
N LYS A 378 -78.15 19.14 -32.92
CA LYS A 378 -79.43 18.64 -33.42
C LYS A 378 -79.19 17.41 -34.30
N VAL A 379 -79.71 16.30 -33.85
CA VAL A 379 -79.66 15.07 -34.64
C VAL A 379 -80.98 14.98 -35.41
N LYS A 380 -80.90 14.99 -36.74
CA LYS A 380 -82.03 14.81 -37.62
C LYS A 380 -82.12 13.36 -38.07
N ALA A 381 -83.28 12.78 -37.94
CA ALA A 381 -83.52 11.44 -38.43
C ALA A 381 -83.43 11.39 -39.97
N GLY A 382 -82.69 10.46 -40.50
CA GLY A 382 -82.65 10.03 -41.90
C GLY A 382 -83.55 8.82 -42.13
N ASP A 383 -83.54 8.29 -43.35
CA ASP A 383 -84.38 7.12 -43.70
C ASP A 383 -83.99 5.92 -42.82
N ASN A 384 -84.95 5.24 -42.25
CA ASN A 384 -84.85 4.07 -41.35
C ASN A 384 -84.29 4.37 -39.96
N ILE A 385 -84.19 5.59 -39.59
CA ILE A 385 -83.67 6.02 -38.28
C ILE A 385 -84.73 6.76 -37.51
N ASP A 386 -85.00 6.31 -36.30
CA ASP A 386 -85.79 7.06 -35.32
C ASP A 386 -84.84 7.72 -34.29
N VAL A 387 -85.03 9.01 -34.11
CA VAL A 387 -84.22 9.76 -33.13
C VAL A 387 -85.19 10.30 -32.06
N LYS A 388 -85.04 9.77 -30.87
CA LYS A 388 -85.75 10.26 -29.68
C LYS A 388 -84.75 11.06 -28.82
N GLU A 389 -85.00 12.35 -28.65
CA GLU A 389 -84.24 13.25 -27.77
C GLU A 389 -84.89 13.21 -26.36
N VAL A 390 -84.06 12.95 -25.37
CA VAL A 390 -84.38 13.07 -23.94
C VAL A 390 -83.31 13.91 -23.29
N TYR A 391 -83.69 14.96 -22.59
CA TYR A 391 -82.83 15.83 -21.83
C TYR A 391 -82.90 15.42 -20.36
N ASP A 392 -81.81 15.12 -19.74
CA ASP A 392 -81.65 14.82 -18.32
C ASP A 392 -81.17 16.12 -17.64
N ASP A 393 -82.05 16.85 -17.00
CA ASP A 393 -81.77 18.12 -16.33
C ASP A 393 -80.78 17.94 -15.16
N ALA A 394 -80.76 16.80 -14.48
CA ALA A 394 -79.89 16.56 -13.33
C ALA A 394 -78.43 16.32 -13.76
N LYS A 395 -78.21 15.78 -14.95
CA LYS A 395 -76.89 15.50 -15.50
C LYS A 395 -76.48 16.46 -16.59
N GLN A 396 -77.31 17.39 -16.97
CA GLN A 396 -77.04 18.34 -18.08
C GLN A 396 -76.66 17.65 -19.39
N VAL A 397 -77.26 16.50 -19.70
CA VAL A 397 -76.98 15.71 -20.87
C VAL A 397 -78.19 15.52 -21.75
N LYS A 398 -78.05 15.89 -23.01
CA LYS A 398 -78.99 15.47 -24.07
C LYS A 398 -78.60 14.05 -24.52
N THR A 399 -79.57 13.18 -24.41
CA THR A 399 -79.42 11.83 -24.93
C THR A 399 -80.29 11.69 -26.17
N TYR A 400 -79.68 11.42 -27.28
CA TYR A 400 -80.40 11.07 -28.50
C TYR A 400 -80.40 9.54 -28.57
N THR A 401 -81.51 8.93 -28.41
CA THR A 401 -81.70 7.51 -28.67
C THR A 401 -81.97 7.39 -30.16
N VAL A 402 -80.97 6.93 -30.87
CA VAL A 402 -81.08 6.60 -32.31
C VAL A 402 -81.35 5.10 -32.40
N SER A 403 -82.53 4.79 -32.83
CA SER A 403 -82.96 3.44 -33.09
C SER A 403 -83.27 3.26 -34.58
N THR A 404 -83.00 2.12 -35.02
CA THR A 404 -83.46 1.68 -36.34
C THR A 404 -84.97 1.46 -36.27
N THR A 405 -85.69 1.89 -37.24
CA THR A 405 -87.08 1.46 -37.42
C THR A 405 -87.14 -0.08 -37.55
N LYS A 406 -88.29 -0.67 -37.16
CA LYS A 406 -88.44 -2.13 -37.06
C LYS A 406 -88.05 -2.90 -38.32
N ASP A 407 -87.99 -2.27 -39.46
CA ASP A 407 -87.60 -2.83 -40.72
C ASP A 407 -86.43 -2.06 -41.32
N ILE A 408 -85.21 -2.53 -41.03
CA ILE A 408 -84.04 -2.04 -41.76
C ILE A 408 -84.02 -2.73 -43.12
N LYS A 409 -84.40 -2.03 -44.15
CA LYS A 409 -84.13 -2.45 -45.54
C LYS A 409 -82.66 -2.05 -45.82
N ALA A 410 -81.70 -2.84 -45.31
CA ALA A 410 -80.33 -2.75 -45.74
C ALA A 410 -80.16 -3.63 -46.99
N ASN A 411 -79.73 -3.02 -48.11
CA ASN A 411 -79.25 -3.84 -49.25
C ASN A 411 -78.06 -4.65 -48.82
N SER A 412 -78.35 -5.95 -48.61
CA SER A 412 -77.37 -7.06 -48.36
C SER A 412 -76.48 -7.00 -47.10
N TYR A 413 -76.97 -7.61 -46.04
CA TYR A 413 -76.11 -8.44 -45.20
C TYR A 413 -76.17 -9.88 -45.73
N THR A 414 -75.28 -10.24 -46.65
CA THR A 414 -75.20 -11.63 -47.13
C THR A 414 -74.31 -12.36 -46.15
N ILE A 415 -74.88 -12.85 -45.08
CA ILE A 415 -74.25 -13.96 -44.33
C ILE A 415 -74.73 -15.22 -45.01
N ASN A 416 -74.01 -15.64 -46.05
CA ASN A 416 -74.18 -16.98 -46.62
C ASN A 416 -73.95 -17.98 -45.50
N ASN A 417 -74.91 -18.91 -45.29
CA ASN A 417 -74.91 -20.17 -44.58
C ASN A 417 -73.54 -20.61 -43.98
N SER A 418 -72.89 -19.77 -43.28
CA SER A 418 -71.65 -20.07 -42.58
C SER A 418 -71.89 -19.91 -41.07
N ASN A 419 -71.37 -20.80 -40.25
CA ASN A 419 -71.43 -20.72 -38.77
C ASN A 419 -70.71 -19.49 -38.21
N ILE A 420 -70.55 -18.42 -39.00
CA ILE A 420 -69.95 -17.16 -38.57
C ILE A 420 -71.02 -16.36 -37.85
N LYS A 421 -70.79 -16.08 -36.56
CA LYS A 421 -71.67 -15.26 -35.72
C LYS A 421 -70.93 -14.10 -35.13
N ILE A 422 -71.55 -12.95 -35.12
CA ILE A 422 -71.14 -11.83 -34.24
C ILE A 422 -72.27 -11.66 -33.25
N ASP A 423 -72.04 -12.03 -31.98
CA ASP A 423 -73.00 -11.89 -30.88
C ASP A 423 -72.31 -11.38 -29.59
N GLN A 424 -73.06 -11.36 -28.49
CA GLN A 424 -72.55 -10.89 -27.18
C GLN A 424 -71.30 -11.66 -26.68
N ASN A 425 -71.00 -12.79 -27.26
CA ASN A 425 -69.84 -13.62 -26.90
C ASN A 425 -68.61 -13.36 -27.81
N GLY A 426 -68.72 -12.40 -28.76
CA GLY A 426 -67.67 -12.04 -29.69
C GLY A 426 -67.90 -12.54 -31.13
N ILE A 427 -66.82 -12.66 -31.88
CA ILE A 427 -66.80 -13.11 -33.27
C ILE A 427 -66.44 -14.61 -33.33
N ASN A 428 -67.38 -15.45 -33.71
CA ASN A 428 -67.13 -16.84 -34.02
C ASN A 428 -66.88 -16.99 -35.53
N ALA A 429 -65.68 -17.29 -35.94
CA ALA A 429 -65.30 -17.46 -37.33
C ALA A 429 -65.70 -18.82 -37.93
N GLY A 430 -66.43 -19.68 -37.22
CA GLY A 430 -66.98 -20.95 -37.74
C GLY A 430 -65.92 -21.90 -38.28
N ASN A 431 -64.77 -22.06 -37.63
CA ASN A 431 -63.61 -22.83 -38.09
C ASN A 431 -63.00 -22.37 -39.43
N LYS A 432 -63.24 -21.13 -39.83
CA LYS A 432 -62.58 -20.53 -41.00
C LYS A 432 -61.41 -19.68 -40.56
N LYS A 433 -60.44 -19.51 -41.44
CA LYS A 433 -59.34 -18.59 -41.21
C LYS A 433 -59.81 -17.17 -41.20
N VAL A 434 -59.38 -16.39 -40.21
CA VAL A 434 -59.43 -14.92 -40.26
C VAL A 434 -58.21 -14.50 -41.05
N ILE A 435 -58.41 -13.93 -42.22
CA ILE A 435 -57.33 -13.47 -43.13
C ILE A 435 -57.28 -11.94 -43.14
N ASN A 436 -56.16 -11.38 -43.59
CA ASN A 436 -55.90 -9.93 -43.63
C ASN A 436 -55.93 -9.27 -42.25
N VAL A 437 -55.57 -10.03 -41.22
CA VAL A 437 -55.38 -9.46 -39.88
C VAL A 437 -54.11 -8.62 -39.90
N ALA A 438 -54.23 -7.33 -39.70
CA ALA A 438 -53.11 -6.43 -39.52
C ALA A 438 -52.28 -6.84 -38.26
N ASN A 439 -51.12 -6.27 -38.11
CA ASN A 439 -50.35 -6.47 -36.87
C ASN A 439 -51.13 -5.85 -35.71
N GLY A 440 -51.29 -6.60 -34.63
CA GLY A 440 -51.80 -6.06 -33.36
C GLY A 440 -50.78 -5.06 -32.78
N GLU A 441 -51.29 -3.88 -32.35
CA GLU A 441 -50.47 -2.78 -31.79
C GLU A 441 -50.77 -2.54 -30.31
N ASN A 442 -51.93 -2.99 -29.83
CA ASN A 442 -52.40 -2.83 -28.45
C ASN A 442 -52.59 -4.23 -27.79
N ASP A 443 -52.66 -4.23 -26.47
CA ASP A 443 -52.73 -5.45 -25.66
C ASP A 443 -53.97 -6.35 -25.99
N ASN A 444 -55.05 -5.75 -26.54
CA ASN A 444 -56.29 -6.48 -26.88
C ASN A 444 -56.42 -6.79 -28.36
N ASP A 445 -55.43 -6.49 -29.17
CA ASP A 445 -55.47 -6.77 -30.60
C ASP A 445 -55.21 -8.23 -30.91
N ALA A 446 -55.83 -8.73 -31.99
CA ALA A 446 -55.52 -10.06 -32.49
C ALA A 446 -54.08 -10.10 -33.05
N VAL A 447 -53.35 -11.10 -32.67
CA VAL A 447 -51.98 -11.32 -33.14
C VAL A 447 -52.03 -12.19 -34.41
N ASN A 448 -51.36 -11.76 -35.46
CA ASN A 448 -51.20 -12.59 -36.66
C ASN A 448 -49.98 -13.54 -36.58
N VAL A 449 -49.95 -14.51 -37.49
CA VAL A 449 -48.90 -15.53 -37.53
C VAL A 449 -47.50 -14.91 -37.72
N SER A 450 -47.36 -13.77 -38.37
CA SER A 450 -46.09 -13.10 -38.59
C SER A 450 -45.50 -12.62 -37.26
N GLN A 451 -46.30 -12.02 -36.39
CA GLN A 451 -45.89 -11.57 -35.06
C GLN A 451 -45.50 -12.77 -34.18
N LEU A 452 -46.29 -13.85 -34.21
CA LEU A 452 -45.99 -15.07 -33.48
C LEU A 452 -44.66 -15.71 -33.95
N ASN A 453 -44.37 -15.72 -35.26
CA ASN A 453 -43.11 -16.24 -35.80
C ASN A 453 -41.92 -15.39 -35.33
N LYS A 454 -42.06 -14.08 -35.21
CA LYS A 454 -41.02 -13.20 -34.65
C LYS A 454 -40.69 -13.61 -33.23
N VAL A 455 -41.69 -13.75 -32.36
CA VAL A 455 -41.50 -14.18 -30.97
C VAL A 455 -40.83 -15.55 -30.90
N LYS A 456 -41.25 -16.50 -31.76
CA LYS A 456 -40.64 -17.83 -31.85
C LYS A 456 -39.15 -17.76 -32.20
N ASN A 457 -38.77 -16.86 -33.12
CA ASN A 457 -37.37 -16.65 -33.49
C ASN A 457 -36.57 -16.00 -32.35
N ASP A 458 -37.16 -15.06 -31.65
CA ASP A 458 -36.51 -14.38 -30.50
C ASP A 458 -36.26 -15.37 -29.35
N VAL A 459 -37.25 -16.26 -29.07
CA VAL A 459 -37.10 -17.36 -28.11
C VAL A 459 -35.98 -18.32 -28.52
N ALA A 460 -35.91 -18.70 -29.81
CA ALA A 460 -34.85 -19.57 -30.30
C ALA A 460 -33.45 -18.93 -30.18
N ASN A 461 -33.36 -17.63 -30.50
CA ASN A 461 -32.11 -16.90 -30.34
C ASN A 461 -31.69 -16.77 -28.85
N ASN A 462 -32.65 -16.49 -27.97
CA ASN A 462 -32.39 -16.44 -26.54
C ASN A 462 -31.92 -17.80 -26.01
N THR A 463 -32.53 -18.89 -26.44
CA THR A 463 -32.12 -20.25 -26.10
C THR A 463 -30.68 -20.53 -26.53
N LYS A 464 -30.29 -20.09 -27.72
CA LYS A 464 -28.91 -20.21 -28.21
C LYS A 464 -27.93 -19.38 -27.38
N ASN A 465 -28.32 -18.15 -27.04
CA ASN A 465 -27.49 -17.27 -26.23
C ASN A 465 -27.31 -17.82 -24.81
N ILE A 466 -28.35 -18.36 -24.21
CA ILE A 466 -28.28 -19.05 -22.90
C ILE A 466 -27.29 -20.21 -22.95
N ALA A 467 -27.39 -21.06 -23.99
CA ALA A 467 -26.44 -22.16 -24.14
C ALA A 467 -24.99 -21.69 -24.28
N THR A 468 -24.75 -20.63 -25.05
CA THR A 468 -23.43 -20.04 -25.21
C THR A 468 -22.91 -19.47 -23.88
N ASN A 469 -23.75 -18.76 -23.15
CA ASN A 469 -23.37 -18.20 -21.84
C ASN A 469 -23.05 -19.29 -20.81
N THR A 470 -23.85 -20.39 -20.84
CA THR A 470 -23.59 -21.55 -19.98
C THR A 470 -22.22 -22.16 -20.27
N GLN A 471 -21.86 -22.29 -21.55
CA GLN A 471 -20.55 -22.79 -21.93
C GLN A 471 -19.42 -21.86 -21.50
N ASN A 472 -19.61 -20.55 -21.64
CA ASN A 472 -18.63 -19.54 -21.21
C ASN A 472 -18.42 -19.58 -19.68
N ILE A 473 -19.49 -19.70 -18.91
CA ILE A 473 -19.42 -19.85 -17.45
C ILE A 473 -18.62 -21.10 -17.07
N ALA A 474 -18.88 -22.24 -17.72
CA ALA A 474 -18.15 -23.47 -17.48
C ALA A 474 -16.65 -23.32 -17.79
N ASN A 475 -16.31 -22.65 -18.89
CA ASN A 475 -14.93 -22.38 -19.28
C ASN A 475 -14.22 -21.47 -18.26
N ASN A 476 -14.88 -20.40 -17.84
CA ASN A 476 -14.36 -19.47 -16.84
C ASN A 476 -14.13 -20.18 -15.49
N THR A 477 -15.06 -21.01 -15.06
CA THR A 477 -14.93 -21.80 -13.83
C THR A 477 -13.70 -22.71 -13.89
N LYS A 478 -13.48 -23.38 -15.04
CA LYS A 478 -12.30 -24.22 -15.23
C LYS A 478 -11.00 -23.41 -15.20
N ALA A 479 -11.00 -22.23 -15.81
CA ALA A 479 -9.85 -21.32 -15.80
C ALA A 479 -9.51 -20.83 -14.38
N ILE A 480 -10.52 -20.44 -13.61
CA ILE A 480 -10.37 -20.01 -12.21
C ILE A 480 -9.79 -21.15 -11.35
N ASN A 481 -10.32 -22.36 -11.50
CA ASN A 481 -9.80 -23.51 -10.75
C ASN A 481 -8.34 -23.83 -11.09
N THR A 482 -7.96 -23.66 -12.36
CA THR A 482 -6.58 -23.83 -12.81
C THR A 482 -5.66 -22.76 -12.22
N LEU A 483 -6.12 -21.51 -12.21
CA LEU A 483 -5.38 -20.39 -11.64
C LEU A 483 -5.15 -20.58 -10.13
N ASN A 484 -6.18 -20.98 -9.40
CA ASN A 484 -6.08 -21.25 -7.95
C ASN A 484 -5.04 -22.34 -7.64
N LYS A 485 -4.98 -23.41 -8.46
CA LYS A 485 -3.94 -24.43 -8.31
C LYS A 485 -2.55 -23.87 -8.52
N LYS A 486 -2.37 -23.03 -9.57
CA LYS A 486 -1.08 -22.39 -9.84
C LYS A 486 -0.64 -21.44 -8.72
N VAL A 487 -1.56 -20.62 -8.20
CA VAL A 487 -1.29 -19.70 -7.09
C VAL A 487 -0.82 -20.46 -5.85
N ASN A 488 -1.53 -21.55 -5.51
CA ASN A 488 -1.15 -22.39 -4.38
C ASN A 488 0.21 -23.10 -4.58
N ASP A 489 0.52 -23.50 -5.81
CA ASP A 489 1.83 -24.11 -6.11
C ASP A 489 2.97 -23.09 -5.99
N VAL A 490 2.77 -21.87 -6.52
CA VAL A 490 3.74 -20.78 -6.40
C VAL A 490 3.96 -20.40 -4.93
N ASP A 491 2.90 -20.25 -4.16
CA ASP A 491 2.99 -19.92 -2.73
C ASP A 491 3.78 -21.00 -1.96
N ARG A 492 3.49 -22.27 -2.22
CA ARG A 492 4.20 -23.38 -1.59
C ARG A 492 5.67 -23.46 -2.00
N LYS A 493 5.98 -23.23 -3.29
CA LYS A 493 7.36 -23.16 -3.77
C LYS A 493 8.14 -22.01 -3.15
N SER A 494 7.51 -20.86 -3.02
CA SER A 494 8.13 -19.70 -2.36
C SER A 494 8.47 -19.98 -0.89
N ARG A 495 7.54 -20.60 -0.17
CA ARG A 495 7.77 -21.00 1.24
C ARG A 495 8.87 -22.07 1.37
N ALA A 496 8.93 -23.01 0.43
CA ALA A 496 9.96 -24.02 0.39
C ALA A 496 11.35 -23.40 0.13
N GLY A 497 11.45 -22.44 -0.81
CA GLY A 497 12.69 -21.69 -1.05
C GLY A 497 13.14 -20.90 0.18
N ILE A 498 12.22 -20.28 0.93
CA ILE A 498 12.54 -19.61 2.21
C ILE A 498 13.10 -20.62 3.23
N ALA A 499 12.49 -21.81 3.34
CA ALA A 499 13.00 -22.87 4.17
C ALA A 499 14.42 -23.29 3.73
N GLY A 500 14.69 -23.32 2.41
CA GLY A 500 16.02 -23.61 1.85
C GLY A 500 17.08 -22.61 2.30
N VAL A 501 16.79 -21.32 2.20
CA VAL A 501 17.69 -20.26 2.66
C VAL A 501 17.90 -20.33 4.17
N ALA A 502 16.84 -20.54 4.94
CA ALA A 502 16.92 -20.69 6.39
C ALA A 502 17.74 -21.92 6.82
N ALA A 503 17.62 -23.04 6.09
CA ALA A 503 18.44 -24.24 6.32
C ALA A 503 19.92 -23.98 6.06
N ILE A 504 20.26 -23.26 4.99
CA ILE A 504 21.63 -22.82 4.70
C ILE A 504 22.18 -21.94 5.83
N ALA A 505 21.37 -20.99 6.29
CA ALA A 505 21.76 -20.08 7.36
C ALA A 505 22.00 -20.81 8.70
N SER A 506 21.22 -21.85 8.99
CA SER A 506 21.31 -22.62 10.22
C SER A 506 22.50 -23.58 10.24
N ALA A 507 23.08 -23.92 9.08
CA ALA A 507 24.23 -24.80 9.00
C ALA A 507 25.50 -24.07 9.48
N PRO A 508 26.14 -24.53 10.56
CA PRO A 508 27.33 -23.85 11.10
C PRO A 508 28.52 -23.88 10.13
N SER A 509 29.39 -22.91 10.27
CA SER A 509 30.66 -22.86 9.51
C SER A 509 31.83 -23.27 10.36
N ALA A 510 32.93 -23.61 9.73
CA ALA A 510 34.18 -23.90 10.42
C ALA A 510 34.59 -22.73 11.33
N ARG A 511 35.03 -23.03 12.54
CA ARG A 511 35.34 -22.01 13.57
C ARG A 511 36.84 -21.98 13.95
N LYS A 512 37.61 -22.93 13.51
CA LYS A 512 39.04 -23.01 13.84
C LYS A 512 39.85 -22.84 12.58
N ASP A 513 41.00 -22.20 12.74
CA ASP A 513 41.94 -21.95 11.65
C ASP A 513 42.43 -23.27 11.03
N GLY A 514 42.62 -23.25 9.75
CA GLY A 514 43.08 -24.41 8.97
C GLY A 514 42.08 -25.57 8.87
N LYS A 515 40.92 -25.47 9.52
CA LYS A 515 39.94 -26.55 9.53
C LYS A 515 38.86 -26.37 8.49
N SER A 516 38.47 -27.50 7.96
CA SER A 516 37.30 -27.61 7.13
C SER A 516 36.15 -28.22 7.93
N MET A 517 34.96 -27.82 7.62
CA MET A 517 33.75 -28.36 8.22
C MET A 517 32.71 -28.63 7.14
N VAL A 518 32.17 -29.81 7.17
CA VAL A 518 30.93 -30.09 6.48
C VAL A 518 29.82 -30.13 7.54
N SER A 519 28.81 -29.35 7.35
CA SER A 519 27.72 -29.25 8.30
C SER A 519 26.37 -29.34 7.58
N THR A 520 25.40 -29.70 8.33
CA THR A 520 24.01 -29.72 7.82
C THR A 520 23.16 -28.77 8.64
N GLY A 521 22.21 -28.19 7.97
CA GLY A 521 21.17 -27.38 8.58
C GLY A 521 19.81 -27.82 8.09
N VAL A 522 18.84 -27.71 8.95
CA VAL A 522 17.46 -27.99 8.60
C VAL A 522 16.60 -26.80 9.00
N ALA A 523 15.60 -26.51 8.24
CA ALA A 523 14.63 -25.47 8.56
C ALA A 523 13.24 -25.84 8.11
N HIS A 524 12.30 -25.28 8.79
CA HIS A 524 10.88 -25.41 8.47
C HIS A 524 10.25 -24.02 8.39
N HIS A 525 9.50 -23.76 7.32
CA HIS A 525 8.80 -22.52 7.15
C HIS A 525 7.38 -22.75 6.62
N ARG A 526 6.39 -22.48 7.47
CA ARG A 526 4.96 -22.53 7.12
C ARG A 526 4.53 -23.77 6.34
N GLY A 527 4.88 -24.96 6.85
CA GLY A 527 4.48 -26.25 6.27
C GLY A 527 5.40 -26.80 5.18
N GLU A 528 6.48 -26.10 4.82
CA GLU A 528 7.54 -26.59 3.93
C GLU A 528 8.85 -26.67 4.69
N SER A 529 9.68 -27.62 4.35
CA SER A 529 10.96 -27.86 5.03
C SER A 529 12.10 -27.92 4.02
N ALA A 530 13.29 -27.75 4.50
CA ALA A 530 14.49 -27.95 3.70
C ALA A 530 15.63 -28.49 4.56
N ILE A 531 16.53 -29.18 3.91
CA ILE A 531 17.80 -29.60 4.45
C ILE A 531 18.92 -28.99 3.62
N ALA A 532 19.91 -28.45 4.28
CA ALA A 532 21.09 -27.87 3.66
C ALA A 532 22.37 -28.62 4.05
N ILE A 533 23.30 -28.60 3.16
CA ILE A 533 24.69 -29.01 3.41
C ILE A 533 25.55 -27.79 3.14
N LYS A 534 26.47 -27.53 4.04
CA LYS A 534 27.45 -26.47 3.91
C LYS A 534 28.84 -27.08 4.10
N ALA A 535 29.69 -26.85 3.16
CA ALA A 535 31.13 -27.10 3.32
C ALA A 535 31.81 -25.75 3.52
N SER A 536 32.53 -25.60 4.60
CA SER A 536 33.24 -24.36 4.91
C SER A 536 34.69 -24.68 5.29
N ARG A 537 35.55 -23.74 5.04
CA ARG A 537 36.97 -23.83 5.41
C ARG A 537 37.50 -22.47 5.83
N ASN A 538 38.24 -22.47 6.90
CA ASN A 538 39.06 -21.32 7.26
C ASN A 538 40.50 -21.59 6.80
N SER A 539 41.18 -20.54 6.37
CA SER A 539 42.59 -20.59 6.04
C SER A 539 43.44 -20.95 7.28
N ASP A 540 44.63 -21.42 7.04
CA ASP A 540 45.52 -21.82 8.11
C ASP A 540 45.97 -20.66 9.01
N ASN A 541 45.86 -19.43 8.53
CA ASN A 541 46.11 -18.18 9.27
C ASN A 541 44.86 -17.52 9.84
N GLY A 542 43.73 -18.14 9.73
CA GLY A 542 42.45 -17.64 10.29
C GLY A 542 41.78 -16.49 9.52
N HIS A 543 42.49 -15.83 8.60
CA HIS A 543 41.99 -14.60 7.98
C HIS A 543 40.96 -14.81 6.87
N TRP A 544 40.98 -15.94 6.21
CA TRP A 544 40.02 -16.22 5.14
C TRP A 544 39.09 -17.34 5.54
N SER A 545 37.85 -17.08 5.39
CA SER A 545 36.80 -18.08 5.48
C SER A 545 36.11 -18.26 4.14
N SER A 546 35.83 -19.45 3.77
CA SER A 546 35.06 -19.76 2.56
C SER A 546 34.01 -20.80 2.84
N ASN A 547 32.93 -20.72 2.17
CA ASN A 547 31.91 -21.75 2.22
C ASN A 547 31.21 -21.94 0.88
N VAL A 548 30.79 -23.14 0.65
CA VAL A 548 29.85 -23.50 -0.41
C VAL A 548 28.71 -24.24 0.27
N ASN A 549 27.52 -23.92 -0.11
CA ASN A 549 26.33 -24.48 0.50
C ASN A 549 25.27 -24.79 -0.52
N GLY A 550 24.44 -25.71 -0.21
CA GLY A 550 23.27 -26.03 -1.01
C GLY A 550 22.18 -26.60 -0.13
N ALA A 551 20.97 -26.27 -0.44
CA ALA A 551 19.80 -26.82 0.23
C ALA A 551 18.86 -27.46 -0.78
N ALA A 552 18.23 -28.55 -0.38
CA ALA A 552 17.12 -29.17 -1.08
C ALA A 552 15.86 -28.99 -0.23
N ASP A 553 14.81 -28.57 -0.85
CA ASP A 553 13.54 -28.33 -0.17
C ASP A 553 12.48 -29.41 -0.46
N THR A 554 11.41 -29.39 0.28
CA THR A 554 10.29 -30.35 0.15
C THR A 554 9.55 -30.27 -1.18
N ARG A 555 9.86 -29.29 -2.03
CA ARG A 555 9.34 -29.15 -3.40
C ARG A 555 10.30 -29.62 -4.48
N GLY A 556 11.42 -30.21 -4.07
CA GLY A 556 12.44 -30.70 -4.98
C GLY A 556 13.26 -29.60 -5.64
N GLN A 557 13.21 -28.37 -5.10
CA GLN A 557 14.03 -27.27 -5.60
C GLN A 557 15.35 -27.19 -4.85
N TRP A 558 16.34 -26.68 -5.53
CA TRP A 558 17.69 -26.53 -4.99
C TRP A 558 18.03 -25.06 -4.86
N THR A 559 18.54 -24.69 -3.73
CA THR A 559 19.13 -23.37 -3.46
C THR A 559 20.61 -23.58 -3.21
N VAL A 560 21.43 -22.89 -3.97
CA VAL A 560 22.89 -22.99 -3.79
C VAL A 560 23.48 -21.62 -3.54
N GLY A 561 24.54 -21.58 -2.79
CA GLY A 561 25.26 -20.37 -2.47
C GLY A 561 26.71 -20.64 -2.17
N ALA A 562 27.53 -19.64 -2.34
CA ALA A 562 28.94 -19.66 -1.92
C ALA A 562 29.27 -18.29 -1.32
N GLY A 563 30.17 -18.29 -0.39
CA GLY A 563 30.62 -17.07 0.25
C GLY A 563 32.12 -17.17 0.60
N VAL A 564 32.74 -16.03 0.58
CA VAL A 564 34.12 -15.86 1.07
C VAL A 564 34.12 -14.65 2.00
N GLY A 565 34.79 -14.76 3.09
CA GLY A 565 34.97 -13.69 4.06
C GLY A 565 36.46 -13.56 4.41
N TYR A 566 36.83 -12.35 4.75
CA TYR A 566 38.14 -12.02 5.27
C TYR A 566 37.98 -11.38 6.64
N GLU A 567 38.69 -11.92 7.61
CA GLU A 567 38.73 -11.43 8.99
C GLU A 567 40.12 -10.82 9.22
N TRP A 568 40.14 -9.56 9.68
CA TRP A 568 41.38 -8.80 9.93
C TRP A 568 41.65 -8.58 11.41
#